data_f30f5a13599acd6a373ad0c33e834998
#
_entry.id   f30f5a13599acd6a373ad0c33e834998
#
_cell.length_a   1.000
_cell.length_b   1.000
_cell.length_c   1.000
_cell.angle_alpha   90.00
_cell.angle_beta   90.00
_cell.angle_gamma   90.00
#
_symmetry.space_group_name_H-M   'P 1'
#
loop_
_entity.id
_entity.type
_entity.pdbx_description
1 polymer ?
#
loop_
_entity_poly.entity_id
_entity_poly.type
_entity_poly.pdbx_seq_one_letter_code
_entity_poly.pdbx_strand_id
1 'polypeptide(L)'
;ATPILGGIVADFPADFFSPEETLALVPQAVIQAFAEQLNTPLLTAAEQAAAPNLLAAFEEKRQYLAWHLDYYGYVPGKNEYAVESLLTVGNGFLGLRGTTPEMTISDDHYPATYIAGLYNTAASEVAGQVVENEDFVNAPDNQHIALKIGDATDWLTISPDTLQQLHRQLNLKTGLFVAEMILKDADNQQIKLTTKKIANMAQPNDYHLQYTFEPLNFSAPITLKTVTDGSVYNYNVARYRNLTAKHFQVTALSAQENKTVIEVCTNQSNLSVRETALITGDIFEKEAIMIQEEAEKIAQVVTVMAHQGTRYTLEKQVFVQASHAEQSWQVPFTPKDSFAAAAQESARAWQTLWQQANITVTGDLMSQKLLRIHSYHLLASASPFSNQAQALDVSITARGLHGEAYRGHIFWDEIFILPFYIQHYPDTAKQLLLYRYHRLEKAKENAAASQYRGAMYPWQSGRDGRETTQKLHLNPLNGHWGEDHSILQRHVSLAIAYNAWLYWHSTQDHEFMKQYGGEMLLEIAQFWNSAATLDDATGRFFIDKVMGPDE
;
A
#
# COMPACT_ATOMS: atom_id res chain seq x y z
N ALA A 1 6.25 2.32 39.39
CA ALA A 1 7.61 2.52 38.92
C ALA A 1 7.63 3.85 38.15
N THR A 2 8.47 4.77 38.56
CA THR A 2 8.67 6.03 37.86
C THR A 2 9.33 5.69 36.52
N PRO A 3 8.77 6.07 35.35
CA PRO A 3 9.43 5.79 34.10
C PRO A 3 10.79 6.47 34.09
N ILE A 4 11.84 5.72 33.83
CA ILE A 4 13.17 6.28 33.61
C ILE A 4 13.11 6.95 32.23
N LEU A 5 12.91 8.26 32.22
CA LEU A 5 13.10 9.10 31.03
C LEU A 5 14.62 9.23 30.83
N GLY A 6 15.20 8.25 30.18
CA GLY A 6 16.61 8.24 29.83
C GLY A 6 16.81 8.57 28.37
N GLY A 7 17.96 9.10 28.04
CA GLY A 7 18.44 9.30 26.69
C GLY A 7 19.95 9.21 26.68
N ILE A 8 20.52 9.02 25.50
CA ILE A 8 21.97 8.94 25.28
C ILE A 8 22.39 10.13 24.42
N VAL A 9 23.47 10.81 24.81
CA VAL A 9 24.16 11.77 23.95
C VAL A 9 25.39 11.07 23.39
N ALA A 10 25.52 11.04 22.06
CA ALA A 10 26.65 10.40 21.42
C ALA A 10 27.27 11.33 20.36
N ASP A 11 28.58 11.30 20.33
CA ASP A 11 29.40 11.95 19.30
C ASP A 11 30.20 10.86 18.60
N PHE A 12 29.91 10.68 17.31
CA PHE A 12 30.56 9.67 16.48
C PHE A 12 31.48 10.34 15.48
N PRO A 13 32.77 9.92 15.37
CA PRO A 13 33.63 10.37 14.29
C PRO A 13 33.02 10.04 12.93
N ALA A 14 33.21 10.90 11.93
CA ALA A 14 32.63 10.73 10.59
C ALA A 14 33.11 9.45 9.87
N ASP A 15 34.25 8.92 10.27
CA ASP A 15 34.89 7.72 9.74
C ASP A 15 34.59 6.44 10.55
N PHE A 16 33.76 6.52 11.59
CA PHE A 16 33.42 5.37 12.44
C PHE A 16 32.62 4.29 11.68
N PHE A 17 31.98 4.65 10.59
CA PHE A 17 31.10 3.78 9.83
C PHE A 17 31.71 3.44 8.47
N SER A 18 32.06 2.18 8.24
CA SER A 18 32.44 1.68 6.93
C SER A 18 31.19 1.20 6.18
N PRO A 19 30.89 1.72 4.99
CA PRO A 19 29.64 1.44 4.27
C PRO A 19 29.74 0.19 3.36
N GLU A 20 30.36 -0.91 3.82
CA GLU A 20 30.61 -2.05 2.92
C GLU A 20 29.34 -2.79 2.47
N GLU A 21 28.20 -2.67 3.17
CA GLU A 21 26.98 -3.42 2.85
C GLU A 21 25.77 -2.54 2.48
N THR A 22 25.79 -1.24 2.74
CA THR A 22 24.67 -0.32 2.48
C THR A 22 25.16 0.88 1.68
N LEU A 23 24.59 1.05 0.49
CA LEU A 23 24.88 2.20 -0.36
C LEU A 23 24.24 3.49 0.22
N ALA A 24 24.93 4.62 0.03
CA ALA A 24 24.44 5.94 0.44
C ALA A 24 24.03 6.03 1.93
N LEU A 25 24.70 5.30 2.80
CA LEU A 25 24.50 5.36 4.24
C LEU A 25 24.99 6.70 4.79
N VAL A 26 24.17 7.32 5.64
CA VAL A 26 24.51 8.55 6.34
C VAL A 26 24.68 8.29 7.85
N PRO A 27 25.51 9.08 8.59
CA PRO A 27 25.69 8.88 10.03
C PRO A 27 24.39 8.82 10.84
N GLN A 28 23.36 9.57 10.42
CA GLN A 28 22.04 9.56 11.05
C GLN A 28 21.37 8.19 11.04
N ALA A 29 21.60 7.37 10.01
CA ALA A 29 21.08 5.99 9.93
C ALA A 29 21.55 5.14 11.10
N VAL A 30 22.82 5.24 11.42
CA VAL A 30 23.44 4.43 12.48
C VAL A 30 23.00 4.94 13.85
N ILE A 31 22.94 6.26 14.03
CA ILE A 31 22.43 6.89 15.24
C ILE A 31 21.00 6.42 15.54
N GLN A 32 20.16 6.39 14.51
CA GLN A 32 18.78 5.95 14.65
C GLN A 32 18.70 4.45 14.94
N ALA A 33 19.41 3.61 14.18
CA ALA A 33 19.44 2.17 14.40
C ALA A 33 19.91 1.83 15.83
N PHE A 34 20.90 2.57 16.33
CA PHE A 34 21.39 2.40 17.69
C PHE A 34 20.37 2.82 18.75
N ALA A 35 19.68 3.94 18.53
CA ALA A 35 18.60 4.39 19.42
C ALA A 35 17.43 3.38 19.47
N GLU A 36 17.06 2.81 18.32
CA GLU A 36 16.03 1.77 18.21
C GLU A 36 16.47 0.47 18.90
N GLN A 37 17.70 0.02 18.69
CA GLN A 37 18.25 -1.17 19.34
C GLN A 37 18.31 -1.02 20.86
N LEU A 38 18.66 0.16 21.37
CA LEU A 38 18.69 0.47 22.80
C LEU A 38 17.30 0.83 23.37
N ASN A 39 16.27 0.92 22.51
CA ASN A 39 14.94 1.35 22.88
C ASN A 39 14.92 2.72 23.63
N THR A 40 15.80 3.62 23.24
CA THR A 40 16.06 4.88 23.93
C THR A 40 16.36 6.00 22.93
N PRO A 41 15.78 7.20 23.07
CA PRO A 41 16.09 8.32 22.20
C PRO A 41 17.57 8.73 22.36
N LEU A 42 18.21 9.02 21.23
CA LEU A 42 19.61 9.45 21.17
C LEU A 42 19.68 10.85 20.58
N LEU A 43 20.41 11.74 21.24
CA LEU A 43 20.73 13.08 20.74
C LEU A 43 22.20 13.14 20.32
N THR A 44 22.47 13.80 19.22
CA THR A 44 23.84 14.17 18.84
C THR A 44 24.35 15.29 19.76
N ALA A 45 25.68 15.48 19.80
CA ALA A 45 26.28 16.60 20.55
C ALA A 45 25.77 17.96 20.08
N ALA A 46 25.49 18.11 18.77
CA ALA A 46 24.92 19.33 18.20
C ALA A 46 23.46 19.56 18.67
N GLU A 47 22.61 18.52 18.67
CA GLU A 47 21.24 18.60 19.18
C GLU A 47 21.22 18.91 20.68
N GLN A 48 22.13 18.31 21.46
CA GLN A 48 22.30 18.63 22.88
C GLN A 48 22.67 20.10 23.10
N ALA A 49 23.67 20.60 22.34
CA ALA A 49 24.13 21.96 22.50
C ALA A 49 23.06 23.01 22.09
N ALA A 50 22.19 22.66 21.16
CA ALA A 50 21.08 23.51 20.71
C ALA A 50 19.87 23.47 21.65
N ALA A 51 19.78 22.49 22.55
CA ALA A 51 18.61 22.26 23.38
C ALA A 51 18.62 23.14 24.64
N PRO A 52 17.64 24.03 24.85
CA PRO A 52 17.54 24.83 26.08
C PRO A 52 17.15 23.99 27.28
N ASN A 53 16.51 22.85 27.08
CA ASN A 53 16.10 21.88 28.09
C ASN A 53 16.30 20.45 27.56
N LEU A 54 17.23 19.73 28.17
CA LEU A 54 17.62 18.38 27.73
C LEU A 54 16.47 17.36 27.84
N LEU A 55 15.65 17.42 28.89
CA LEU A 55 14.50 16.50 29.05
C LEU A 55 13.44 16.75 27.97
N ALA A 56 13.17 18.01 27.65
CA ALA A 56 12.25 18.35 26.57
C ALA A 56 12.79 17.87 25.21
N ALA A 57 14.07 18.01 24.94
CA ALA A 57 14.70 17.53 23.69
C ALA A 57 14.63 16.00 23.56
N PHE A 58 14.85 15.25 24.64
CA PHE A 58 14.68 13.80 24.62
C PHE A 58 13.22 13.40 24.40
N GLU A 59 12.26 14.09 25.01
CA GLU A 59 10.84 13.78 24.80
C GLU A 59 10.42 14.13 23.35
N GLU A 60 10.86 15.24 22.81
CA GLU A 60 10.64 15.61 21.42
C GLU A 60 11.22 14.55 20.46
N LYS A 61 12.45 14.11 20.70
CA LYS A 61 13.09 13.05 19.91
C LYS A 61 12.35 11.72 20.04
N ARG A 62 11.88 11.38 21.23
CA ARG A 62 11.04 10.19 21.47
C ARG A 62 9.75 10.26 20.68
N GLN A 63 9.05 11.40 20.71
CA GLN A 63 7.82 11.59 19.93
C GLN A 63 8.09 11.54 18.43
N TYR A 64 9.18 12.15 17.97
CA TYR A 64 9.61 12.04 16.59
C TYR A 64 9.80 10.57 16.18
N LEU A 65 10.67 9.83 16.84
CA LEU A 65 10.97 8.42 16.55
C LEU A 65 9.73 7.53 16.59
N ALA A 66 8.79 7.82 17.50
CA ALA A 66 7.56 7.06 17.65
C ALA A 66 6.52 7.34 16.54
N TRP A 67 6.64 8.44 15.79
CA TRP A 67 5.74 8.82 14.71
C TRP A 67 6.35 8.73 13.32
N HIS A 68 7.64 8.46 13.21
CA HIS A 68 8.32 8.41 11.93
C HIS A 68 8.95 7.04 11.71
N LEU A 69 8.79 6.57 10.48
CA LEU A 69 9.46 5.39 9.97
C LEU A 69 10.50 5.88 8.98
N ASP A 70 11.77 5.83 9.37
CA ASP A 70 12.89 6.34 8.59
C ASP A 70 13.73 5.17 8.05
N TYR A 71 14.12 5.27 6.78
CA TYR A 71 15.06 4.39 6.12
C TYR A 71 16.14 5.20 5.45
N TYR A 72 17.38 4.93 5.83
CA TYR A 72 18.57 5.57 5.28
C TYR A 72 19.36 4.58 4.45
N GLY A 73 19.94 5.06 3.35
CA GLY A 73 20.70 4.23 2.44
C GLY A 73 19.85 3.37 1.52
N TYR A 74 20.51 2.46 0.84
CA TYR A 74 19.94 1.63 -0.21
C TYR A 74 20.55 0.22 -0.18
N VAL A 75 19.70 -0.80 -0.13
CA VAL A 75 20.10 -2.21 -0.18
C VAL A 75 19.30 -2.88 -1.29
N PRO A 76 19.89 -3.07 -2.49
CA PRO A 76 19.17 -3.63 -3.64
C PRO A 76 18.54 -5.00 -3.36
N GLY A 77 17.48 -5.32 -4.08
CA GLY A 77 16.81 -6.61 -4.04
C GLY A 77 15.65 -6.68 -3.05
N LYS A 78 15.44 -7.83 -2.43
CA LYS A 78 14.26 -8.12 -1.58
C LYS A 78 14.07 -7.15 -0.41
N ASN A 79 15.15 -6.57 0.11
CA ASN A 79 15.07 -5.60 1.19
C ASN A 79 14.34 -4.32 0.75
N GLU A 80 14.55 -3.87 -0.49
CA GLU A 80 13.87 -2.71 -1.04
C GLU A 80 12.37 -2.95 -1.16
N TYR A 81 11.93 -4.14 -1.61
CA TYR A 81 10.52 -4.52 -1.63
C TYR A 81 9.86 -4.44 -0.26
N ALA A 82 10.57 -4.84 0.81
CA ALA A 82 10.06 -4.74 2.18
C ALA A 82 9.95 -3.28 2.64
N VAL A 83 10.98 -2.46 2.38
CA VAL A 83 11.00 -1.03 2.71
C VAL A 83 9.86 -0.30 1.98
N GLU A 84 9.68 -0.54 0.68
CA GLU A 84 8.60 0.04 -0.11
C GLU A 84 7.20 -0.33 0.42
N SER A 85 7.03 -1.58 0.89
CA SER A 85 5.78 -2.03 1.51
C SER A 85 5.50 -1.30 2.83
N LEU A 86 6.52 -1.17 3.70
CA LEU A 86 6.38 -0.49 4.98
C LEU A 86 6.17 1.03 4.84
N LEU A 87 6.70 1.64 3.78
CA LEU A 87 6.55 3.05 3.49
C LEU A 87 5.32 3.37 2.60
N THR A 88 4.42 2.41 2.39
CA THR A 88 3.19 2.61 1.62
C THR A 88 2.34 3.74 2.23
N VAL A 89 1.91 4.68 1.40
CA VAL A 89 0.86 5.64 1.75
C VAL A 89 -0.49 5.13 1.28
N GLY A 90 -1.51 5.25 2.14
CA GLY A 90 -2.85 4.76 1.81
C GLY A 90 -3.94 5.53 2.55
N ASN A 91 -5.18 5.40 2.08
CA ASN A 91 -6.34 6.12 2.63
C ASN A 91 -7.60 5.23 2.73
N GLY A 92 -7.43 3.91 2.60
CA GLY A 92 -8.52 2.93 2.63
C GLY A 92 -9.19 2.68 1.27
N PHE A 93 -8.91 3.49 0.26
CA PHE A 93 -9.34 3.27 -1.13
C PHE A 93 -8.12 3.09 -2.05
N LEU A 94 -7.09 3.90 -1.90
CA LEU A 94 -5.82 3.83 -2.62
C LEU A 94 -4.69 3.40 -1.70
N GLY A 95 -3.78 2.60 -2.24
CA GLY A 95 -2.49 2.28 -1.65
C GLY A 95 -1.38 2.49 -2.68
N LEU A 96 -0.40 3.34 -2.36
CA LEU A 96 0.76 3.59 -3.21
C LEU A 96 2.02 3.15 -2.47
N ARG A 97 2.77 2.22 -3.06
CA ARG A 97 4.00 1.73 -2.44
C ARG A 97 5.02 2.86 -2.24
N GLY A 98 5.87 2.70 -1.24
CA GLY A 98 6.85 3.70 -0.80
C GLY A 98 8.07 3.82 -1.71
N THR A 99 7.87 3.79 -3.03
CA THR A 99 8.88 4.04 -4.06
C THR A 99 9.07 5.52 -4.30
N THR A 100 10.22 5.90 -4.85
CA THR A 100 10.44 7.24 -5.43
C THR A 100 10.07 7.25 -6.91
N PRO A 101 9.79 8.41 -7.50
CA PRO A 101 9.33 8.51 -8.90
C PRO A 101 10.31 7.97 -9.94
N GLU A 102 11.60 7.91 -9.65
CA GLU A 102 12.63 7.40 -10.56
C GLU A 102 12.69 5.88 -10.64
N MET A 103 12.06 5.19 -9.66
CA MET A 103 12.05 3.75 -9.60
C MET A 103 11.06 3.17 -10.60
N THR A 104 11.46 2.10 -11.27
CA THR A 104 10.63 1.34 -12.22
C THR A 104 10.55 -0.13 -11.81
N ILE A 105 9.58 -0.87 -12.35
CA ILE A 105 9.43 -2.32 -12.06
C ILE A 105 10.70 -3.06 -12.41
N SER A 106 11.30 -3.73 -11.42
CA SER A 106 12.55 -4.50 -11.54
C SER A 106 12.63 -5.54 -10.41
N ASP A 107 13.74 -6.24 -10.31
CA ASP A 107 14.00 -7.13 -9.17
C ASP A 107 14.34 -6.37 -7.87
N ASP A 108 14.69 -5.09 -7.97
CA ASP A 108 15.04 -4.24 -6.83
C ASP A 108 13.85 -3.36 -6.40
N HIS A 109 12.99 -2.94 -7.33
CA HIS A 109 11.91 -1.99 -7.09
C HIS A 109 10.58 -2.45 -7.68
N TYR A 110 9.53 -2.13 -6.96
CA TYR A 110 8.18 -2.38 -7.44
C TYR A 110 7.25 -1.21 -7.13
N PRO A 111 7.26 -0.14 -7.94
CA PRO A 111 6.23 0.87 -7.88
C PRO A 111 4.88 0.26 -8.24
N ALA A 112 3.89 0.47 -7.38
CA ALA A 112 2.54 -0.01 -7.63
C ALA A 112 1.51 0.91 -6.99
N THR A 113 0.35 0.97 -7.64
CA THR A 113 -0.86 1.62 -7.17
C THR A 113 -1.96 0.57 -7.03
N TYR A 114 -2.52 0.44 -5.83
CA TYR A 114 -3.61 -0.49 -5.57
C TYR A 114 -4.91 0.26 -5.29
N ILE A 115 -6.01 -0.27 -5.82
CA ILE A 115 -7.36 0.23 -5.60
C ILE A 115 -8.15 -0.86 -4.88
N ALA A 116 -8.74 -0.52 -3.73
CA ALA A 116 -9.52 -1.46 -2.93
C ALA A 116 -10.62 -2.12 -3.78
N GLY A 117 -10.61 -3.46 -3.85
CA GLY A 117 -11.59 -4.25 -4.62
C GLY A 117 -11.29 -4.40 -6.10
N LEU A 118 -10.18 -3.88 -6.61
CA LEU A 118 -9.80 -4.07 -8.01
C LEU A 118 -9.15 -5.44 -8.23
N TYR A 119 -9.93 -6.39 -8.69
CA TYR A 119 -9.49 -7.75 -9.01
C TYR A 119 -9.69 -8.07 -10.48
N ASN A 120 -8.85 -8.95 -11.02
CA ASN A 120 -9.06 -9.54 -12.32
C ASN A 120 -8.85 -11.05 -12.31
N THR A 121 -9.73 -11.77 -12.95
CA THR A 121 -9.55 -13.19 -13.22
C THR A 121 -8.69 -13.36 -14.45
N ALA A 122 -7.68 -14.23 -14.40
CA ALA A 122 -6.80 -14.53 -15.52
C ALA A 122 -6.55 -16.03 -15.62
N ALA A 123 -6.50 -16.54 -16.84
CA ALA A 123 -6.12 -17.91 -17.14
C ALA A 123 -4.61 -17.97 -17.43
N SER A 124 -3.94 -18.96 -16.86
CA SER A 124 -2.51 -19.22 -17.06
C SER A 124 -2.29 -20.70 -17.35
N GLU A 125 -1.36 -21.02 -18.24
CA GLU A 125 -0.94 -22.39 -18.48
C GLU A 125 0.21 -22.74 -17.55
N VAL A 126 0.01 -23.73 -16.68
CA VAL A 126 0.97 -24.14 -15.65
C VAL A 126 1.05 -25.66 -15.63
N ALA A 127 2.25 -26.22 -15.78
CA ALA A 127 2.50 -27.66 -15.77
C ALA A 127 1.57 -28.46 -16.72
N GLY A 128 1.24 -27.87 -17.89
CA GLY A 128 0.35 -28.47 -18.89
C GLY A 128 -1.14 -28.41 -18.54
N GLN A 129 -1.53 -27.63 -17.55
CA GLN A 129 -2.91 -27.40 -17.15
C GLN A 129 -3.25 -25.91 -17.23
N VAL A 130 -4.48 -25.60 -17.64
CA VAL A 130 -5.00 -24.24 -17.55
C VAL A 130 -5.53 -24.02 -16.14
N VAL A 131 -4.93 -23.04 -15.45
CA VAL A 131 -5.31 -22.62 -14.09
C VAL A 131 -5.90 -21.22 -14.20
N GLU A 132 -7.11 -21.06 -13.67
CA GLU A 132 -7.75 -19.75 -13.55
C GLU A 132 -7.47 -19.18 -12.15
N ASN A 133 -7.00 -17.95 -12.11
CA ASN A 133 -6.68 -17.24 -10.87
C ASN A 133 -7.36 -15.87 -10.86
N GLU A 134 -7.83 -15.46 -9.71
CA GLU A 134 -8.21 -14.07 -9.46
C GLU A 134 -7.07 -13.35 -8.73
N ASP A 135 -6.65 -12.21 -9.22
CA ASP A 135 -5.50 -11.46 -8.69
C ASP A 135 -5.88 -10.01 -8.39
N PHE A 136 -5.34 -9.48 -7.31
CA PHE A 136 -5.36 -8.05 -7.01
C PHE A 136 -4.50 -7.31 -8.03
N VAL A 137 -5.04 -6.25 -8.61
CA VAL A 137 -4.45 -5.63 -9.80
C VAL A 137 -3.57 -4.44 -9.43
N ASN A 138 -2.34 -4.41 -9.99
CA ASN A 138 -1.55 -3.19 -10.05
C ASN A 138 -2.19 -2.26 -11.09
N ALA A 139 -2.78 -1.15 -10.63
CA ALA A 139 -3.47 -0.15 -11.46
C ALA A 139 -2.46 0.69 -12.29
N PRO A 140 -2.91 1.50 -13.26
CA PRO A 140 -2.02 2.36 -14.03
C PRO A 140 -1.09 3.20 -13.16
N ASP A 141 0.13 3.45 -13.63
CA ASP A 141 1.11 4.24 -12.90
C ASP A 141 1.15 5.68 -13.38
N ASN A 142 0.87 6.59 -12.48
CA ASN A 142 1.05 8.03 -12.64
C ASN A 142 2.12 8.61 -11.71
N GLN A 143 2.93 7.77 -11.04
CA GLN A 143 3.96 8.19 -10.11
C GLN A 143 5.31 8.44 -10.79
N HIS A 144 5.56 7.77 -11.94
CA HIS A 144 6.87 7.80 -12.60
C HIS A 144 7.25 9.19 -13.12
N ILE A 145 8.44 9.65 -12.69
CA ILE A 145 9.12 10.87 -13.18
C ILE A 145 10.58 10.50 -13.46
N ALA A 146 11.05 10.84 -14.64
CA ALA A 146 12.44 10.69 -15.04
C ALA A 146 13.08 12.05 -15.31
N LEU A 147 14.38 12.14 -15.05
CA LEU A 147 15.16 13.37 -15.22
C LEU A 147 16.46 13.08 -15.97
N LYS A 148 16.89 13.99 -16.82
CA LYS A 148 18.24 13.98 -17.42
C LYS A 148 18.86 15.37 -17.44
N ILE A 149 20.19 15.42 -17.40
CA ILE A 149 20.99 16.64 -17.30
C ILE A 149 21.66 16.92 -18.65
N GLY A 150 21.56 18.14 -19.13
CA GLY A 150 22.18 18.58 -20.38
C GLY A 150 21.74 17.77 -21.60
N ASP A 151 22.70 17.40 -22.42
CA ASP A 151 22.51 16.62 -23.65
C ASP A 151 22.65 15.09 -23.40
N ALA A 152 22.54 14.63 -22.13
CA ALA A 152 22.61 13.21 -21.82
C ALA A 152 21.56 12.42 -22.63
N THR A 153 21.96 11.27 -23.18
CA THR A 153 21.07 10.37 -23.92
C THR A 153 20.15 9.61 -22.97
N ASP A 154 20.71 9.21 -21.82
CA ASP A 154 20.03 8.35 -20.85
C ASP A 154 19.39 9.15 -19.71
N TRP A 155 18.30 8.62 -19.19
CA TRP A 155 17.67 9.14 -17.98
C TRP A 155 18.49 8.79 -16.76
N LEU A 156 18.58 9.70 -15.81
CA LEU A 156 19.26 9.48 -14.54
C LEU A 156 18.50 8.42 -13.72
N THR A 157 19.19 7.34 -13.35
CA THR A 157 18.62 6.19 -12.64
C THR A 157 19.29 6.00 -11.29
N ILE A 158 18.61 5.31 -10.38
CA ILE A 158 19.18 4.92 -9.08
C ILE A 158 20.03 3.67 -9.28
N SER A 159 21.32 3.80 -9.00
CA SER A 159 22.29 2.70 -9.07
C SER A 159 23.42 2.94 -8.07
N PRO A 160 24.28 1.94 -7.80
CA PRO A 160 25.46 2.12 -6.96
C PRO A 160 26.40 3.22 -7.43
N ASP A 161 26.47 3.46 -8.75
CA ASP A 161 27.37 4.45 -9.33
C ASP A 161 26.80 5.87 -9.26
N THR A 162 25.48 6.02 -9.31
CA THR A 162 24.80 7.32 -9.35
C THR A 162 24.36 7.80 -7.97
N LEU A 163 23.94 6.90 -7.08
CA LEU A 163 23.37 7.25 -5.78
C LEU A 163 24.47 7.64 -4.77
N GLN A 164 24.35 8.85 -4.21
CA GLN A 164 25.27 9.35 -3.17
C GLN A 164 24.64 9.35 -1.79
N GLN A 165 23.36 9.69 -1.70
CA GLN A 165 22.59 9.70 -0.45
C GLN A 165 21.14 9.33 -0.74
N LEU A 166 20.51 8.61 0.18
CA LEU A 166 19.08 8.33 0.17
C LEU A 166 18.53 8.28 1.60
N HIS A 167 17.50 9.06 1.84
CA HIS A 167 16.69 9.01 3.06
C HIS A 167 15.23 8.97 2.65
N ARG A 168 14.49 7.99 3.16
CA ARG A 168 13.05 7.85 2.96
C ARG A 168 12.36 7.82 4.31
N GLN A 169 11.26 8.54 4.43
CA GLN A 169 10.52 8.68 5.67
C GLN A 169 9.02 8.58 5.43
N LEU A 170 8.33 7.90 6.32
CA LEU A 170 6.88 7.95 6.43
C LEU A 170 6.49 8.56 7.79
N ASN A 171 5.76 9.66 7.76
CA ASN A 171 5.15 10.25 8.95
C ASN A 171 3.80 9.58 9.21
N LEU A 172 3.76 8.67 10.18
CA LEU A 172 2.57 7.90 10.55
C LEU A 172 1.41 8.77 11.06
N LYS A 173 1.74 9.97 11.57
CA LYS A 173 0.74 10.89 12.10
C LYS A 173 -0.07 11.60 11.02
N THR A 174 0.50 11.77 9.84
CA THR A 174 -0.07 12.56 8.75
C THR A 174 -0.23 11.80 7.44
N GLY A 175 0.34 10.59 7.35
CA GLY A 175 0.37 9.81 6.11
C GLY A 175 1.27 10.43 5.03
N LEU A 176 2.21 11.28 5.40
CA LEU A 176 3.13 11.93 4.46
C LEU A 176 4.39 11.08 4.28
N PHE A 177 4.65 10.66 3.05
CA PHE A 177 5.93 10.10 2.63
C PHE A 177 6.84 11.22 2.13
N VAL A 178 8.12 11.17 2.52
CA VAL A 178 9.18 12.07 2.05
C VAL A 178 10.38 11.22 1.66
N ALA A 179 10.96 11.49 0.49
CA ALA A 179 12.26 10.94 0.11
C ALA A 179 13.20 12.08 -0.30
N GLU A 180 14.41 12.05 0.22
CA GLU A 180 15.49 12.94 -0.19
C GLU A 180 16.65 12.10 -0.68
N MET A 181 17.17 12.42 -1.87
CA MET A 181 18.34 11.75 -2.42
C MET A 181 19.27 12.72 -3.11
N ILE A 182 20.54 12.34 -3.20
CA ILE A 182 21.53 13.02 -4.04
C ILE A 182 21.99 11.99 -5.07
N LEU A 183 21.80 12.33 -6.32
CA LEU A 183 22.33 11.58 -7.45
C LEU A 183 23.47 12.34 -8.11
N LYS A 184 24.40 11.62 -8.72
CA LYS A 184 25.42 12.17 -9.60
C LYS A 184 25.39 11.47 -10.96
N ASP A 185 25.69 12.21 -12.01
CA ASP A 185 25.90 11.66 -13.34
C ASP A 185 27.37 11.27 -13.60
N ALA A 186 27.67 10.86 -14.83
CA ALA A 186 29.02 10.46 -15.25
C ALA A 186 30.03 11.63 -15.21
N ASP A 187 29.58 12.87 -15.32
CA ASP A 187 30.39 14.08 -15.28
C ASP A 187 30.54 14.66 -13.86
N ASN A 188 30.12 13.88 -12.82
CA ASN A 188 30.07 14.29 -11.41
C ASN A 188 29.19 15.53 -11.15
N GLN A 189 28.20 15.77 -12.00
CA GLN A 189 27.17 16.77 -11.74
C GLN A 189 26.20 16.19 -10.70
N GLN A 190 26.05 16.90 -9.59
CA GLN A 190 25.24 16.44 -8.45
C GLN A 190 23.90 17.18 -8.41
N ILE A 191 22.84 16.43 -8.23
CA ILE A 191 21.48 16.93 -8.09
C ILE A 191 20.82 16.36 -6.85
N LYS A 192 20.22 17.24 -6.03
CA LYS A 192 19.36 16.83 -4.91
C LYS A 192 17.93 16.71 -5.41
N LEU A 193 17.31 15.59 -5.12
CA LEU A 193 15.91 15.29 -5.41
C LEU A 193 15.14 15.18 -4.10
N THR A 194 13.94 15.76 -4.05
CA THR A 194 13.04 15.64 -2.91
C THR A 194 11.66 15.29 -3.43
N THR A 195 11.15 14.14 -3.02
CA THR A 195 9.79 13.68 -3.31
C THR A 195 8.94 13.74 -2.06
N LYS A 196 7.74 14.32 -2.17
CA LYS A 196 6.69 14.17 -1.16
C LYS A 196 5.48 13.51 -1.80
N LYS A 197 4.83 12.58 -1.08
CA LYS A 197 3.67 11.84 -1.58
C LYS A 197 2.65 11.65 -0.47
N ILE A 198 1.38 11.78 -0.82
CA ILE A 198 0.23 11.44 0.03
C ILE A 198 -0.84 10.71 -0.78
N ALA A 199 -1.51 9.74 -0.16
CA ALA A 199 -2.88 9.36 -0.51
C ALA A 199 -3.80 10.21 0.37
N ASN A 200 -4.63 11.06 -0.22
CA ASN A 200 -5.40 12.03 0.56
C ASN A 200 -6.47 11.33 1.40
N MET A 201 -6.30 11.33 2.72
CA MET A 201 -7.23 10.65 3.63
C MET A 201 -8.61 11.31 3.64
N ALA A 202 -8.70 12.63 3.42
CA ALA A 202 -9.97 13.36 3.38
C ALA A 202 -10.72 13.21 2.04
N GLN A 203 -9.97 12.92 0.96
CA GLN A 203 -10.49 12.74 -0.41
C GLN A 203 -9.94 11.43 -0.97
N PRO A 204 -10.58 10.29 -0.71
CA PRO A 204 -10.02 8.97 -0.99
C PRO A 204 -9.67 8.72 -2.47
N ASN A 205 -10.32 9.42 -3.39
CA ASN A 205 -10.02 9.33 -4.81
C ASN A 205 -8.75 10.07 -5.24
N ASP A 206 -8.16 10.89 -4.36
CA ASP A 206 -7.01 11.74 -4.69
C ASP A 206 -5.71 11.20 -4.10
N TYR A 207 -4.65 11.23 -4.90
CA TYR A 207 -3.29 11.22 -4.39
C TYR A 207 -2.46 12.33 -5.03
N HIS A 208 -1.42 12.76 -4.32
CA HIS A 208 -0.62 13.90 -4.74
C HIS A 208 0.87 13.60 -4.58
N LEU A 209 1.65 14.09 -5.55
CA LEU A 209 3.11 14.13 -5.50
C LEU A 209 3.59 15.57 -5.60
N GLN A 210 4.65 15.89 -4.86
CA GLN A 210 5.48 17.07 -5.07
C GLN A 210 6.91 16.59 -5.32
N TYR A 211 7.47 16.96 -6.45
CA TYR A 211 8.80 16.60 -6.88
C TYR A 211 9.65 17.85 -7.03
N THR A 212 10.74 17.93 -6.28
CA THR A 212 11.65 19.09 -6.29
C THR A 212 13.05 18.63 -6.64
N PHE A 213 13.71 19.34 -7.54
CA PHE A 213 15.13 19.13 -7.84
C PHE A 213 15.94 20.41 -7.65
N GLU A 214 17.22 20.25 -7.26
CA GLU A 214 18.17 21.33 -7.00
C GLU A 214 19.55 20.92 -7.51
N PRO A 215 20.09 21.53 -8.59
CA PRO A 215 21.48 21.34 -9.01
C PRO A 215 22.44 21.84 -7.92
N LEU A 216 23.37 20.98 -7.45
CA LEU A 216 24.25 21.32 -6.33
C LEU A 216 25.57 21.98 -6.78
N ASN A 217 26.12 21.57 -7.91
CA ASN A 217 27.46 22.01 -8.36
C ASN A 217 27.55 22.37 -9.86
N PHE A 218 26.40 22.53 -10.53
CA PHE A 218 26.34 22.84 -11.96
C PHE A 218 25.16 23.75 -12.30
N SER A 219 25.17 24.29 -13.52
CA SER A 219 24.02 24.93 -14.18
C SER A 219 23.93 24.38 -15.59
N ALA A 220 22.80 23.76 -15.95
CA ALA A 220 22.59 23.15 -17.27
C ALA A 220 21.09 23.03 -17.56
N PRO A 221 20.69 22.81 -18.83
CA PRO A 221 19.33 22.38 -19.12
C PRO A 221 19.02 21.06 -18.39
N ILE A 222 17.85 20.99 -17.75
CA ILE A 222 17.32 19.76 -17.16
C ILE A 222 16.02 19.42 -17.86
N THR A 223 15.93 18.19 -18.38
CA THR A 223 14.72 17.66 -18.99
C THR A 223 14.03 16.74 -18.00
N LEU A 224 12.78 17.05 -17.70
CA LEU A 224 11.86 16.21 -16.90
C LEU A 224 10.86 15.53 -17.81
N LYS A 225 10.57 14.27 -17.49
CA LYS A 225 9.50 13.47 -18.09
C LYS A 225 8.61 12.93 -16.99
N THR A 226 7.32 13.27 -16.99
CA THR A 226 6.31 12.64 -16.15
C THR A 226 5.43 11.73 -17.02
N VAL A 227 5.14 10.54 -16.53
CA VAL A 227 4.50 9.49 -17.33
C VAL A 227 3.14 9.12 -16.74
N THR A 228 2.19 8.85 -17.63
CA THR A 228 0.95 8.14 -17.37
C THR A 228 1.07 6.79 -18.09
N ASP A 229 1.22 5.71 -17.30
CA ASP A 229 1.62 4.38 -17.81
C ASP A 229 0.53 3.33 -17.59
N GLY A 230 -0.08 2.88 -18.67
CA GLY A 230 -1.01 1.74 -18.68
C GLY A 230 -0.34 0.40 -19.00
N SER A 231 0.97 0.35 -19.21
CA SER A 231 1.67 -0.90 -19.54
C SER A 231 2.11 -1.70 -18.31
N VAL A 232 1.81 -1.23 -17.11
CA VAL A 232 2.16 -1.89 -15.85
C VAL A 232 1.55 -3.29 -15.74
N TYR A 233 2.17 -4.11 -14.91
CA TYR A 233 1.78 -5.50 -14.67
C TYR A 233 2.12 -5.93 -13.25
N ASN A 234 1.52 -7.04 -12.81
CA ASN A 234 1.82 -7.62 -11.52
C ASN A 234 3.22 -8.29 -11.52
N TYR A 235 4.09 -7.93 -10.57
CA TYR A 235 5.46 -8.45 -10.50
C TYR A 235 5.96 -8.64 -9.05
N ASN A 236 5.15 -8.22 -8.06
CA ASN A 236 5.55 -8.16 -6.66
C ASN A 236 6.01 -9.50 -6.08
N VAL A 237 5.32 -10.60 -6.42
CA VAL A 237 5.51 -11.90 -5.79
C VAL A 237 6.17 -12.88 -6.76
N ALA A 238 7.39 -13.28 -6.49
CA ALA A 238 8.21 -14.10 -7.38
C ALA A 238 7.51 -15.40 -7.81
N ARG A 239 6.76 -16.07 -6.91
CA ARG A 239 6.04 -17.32 -7.22
C ARG A 239 4.90 -17.16 -8.23
N TYR A 240 4.41 -15.93 -8.46
CA TYR A 240 3.30 -15.64 -9.38
C TYR A 240 3.78 -15.11 -10.74
N ARG A 241 5.08 -14.83 -10.92
CA ARG A 241 5.66 -14.26 -12.14
C ARG A 241 5.52 -15.14 -13.38
N ASN A 242 5.30 -16.46 -13.19
CA ASN A 242 5.04 -17.40 -14.26
C ASN A 242 3.56 -17.47 -14.68
N LEU A 243 2.69 -16.68 -14.05
CA LEU A 243 1.27 -16.58 -14.35
C LEU A 243 1.02 -15.34 -15.22
N THR A 244 -0.19 -15.25 -15.77
CA THR A 244 -0.63 -14.06 -16.51
C THR A 244 -0.58 -12.85 -15.58
N ALA A 245 0.26 -11.87 -15.91
CA ALA A 245 0.56 -10.72 -15.05
C ALA A 245 -0.09 -9.41 -15.51
N LYS A 246 -0.52 -9.31 -16.80
CA LYS A 246 -1.21 -8.15 -17.35
C LYS A 246 -2.72 -8.33 -17.19
N HIS A 247 -3.32 -7.51 -16.34
CA HIS A 247 -4.70 -7.71 -15.89
C HIS A 247 -5.74 -6.80 -16.54
N PHE A 248 -5.33 -5.83 -17.32
CA PHE A 248 -6.24 -4.88 -17.98
C PHE A 248 -5.71 -4.45 -19.34
N GLN A 249 -6.60 -3.83 -20.11
CA GLN A 249 -6.30 -3.18 -21.39
C GLN A 249 -6.60 -1.68 -21.26
N VAL A 250 -5.78 -0.86 -21.93
CA VAL A 250 -6.03 0.58 -22.06
C VAL A 250 -7.17 0.78 -23.06
N THR A 251 -8.25 1.41 -22.62
CA THR A 251 -9.44 1.68 -23.45
C THR A 251 -9.47 3.12 -23.97
N ALA A 252 -8.86 4.05 -23.22
CA ALA A 252 -8.65 5.43 -23.67
C ALA A 252 -7.39 6.01 -23.02
N LEU A 253 -6.67 6.83 -23.80
CA LEU A 253 -5.49 7.52 -23.35
C LEU A 253 -5.40 8.87 -24.08
N SER A 254 -5.26 9.95 -23.32
CA SER A 254 -5.21 11.30 -23.90
C SER A 254 -4.38 12.25 -23.04
N ALA A 255 -3.79 13.25 -23.69
CA ALA A 255 -3.14 14.37 -23.03
C ALA A 255 -3.60 15.70 -23.64
N GLN A 256 -3.78 16.69 -22.79
CA GLN A 256 -4.05 18.05 -23.21
C GLN A 256 -3.30 18.98 -22.27
N GLU A 257 -2.33 19.71 -22.82
CA GLU A 257 -1.47 20.61 -22.05
C GLU A 257 -0.87 19.89 -20.81
N ASN A 258 -1.21 20.34 -19.61
CA ASN A 258 -0.73 19.83 -18.34
C ASN A 258 -1.60 18.71 -17.73
N LYS A 259 -2.58 18.18 -18.49
CA LYS A 259 -3.53 17.16 -18.03
C LYS A 259 -3.42 15.90 -18.86
N THR A 260 -3.39 14.73 -18.20
CA THR A 260 -3.51 13.42 -18.84
C THR A 260 -4.73 12.66 -18.30
N VAL A 261 -5.33 11.82 -19.14
CA VAL A 261 -6.40 10.90 -18.74
C VAL A 261 -6.10 9.53 -19.31
N ILE A 262 -6.16 8.51 -18.47
CA ILE A 262 -6.11 7.11 -18.85
C ILE A 262 -7.37 6.39 -18.37
N GLU A 263 -7.93 5.56 -19.24
CA GLU A 263 -9.00 4.62 -18.89
C GLU A 263 -8.55 3.21 -19.22
N VAL A 264 -8.79 2.30 -18.30
CA VAL A 264 -8.50 0.88 -18.47
C VAL A 264 -9.69 0.04 -18.05
N CYS A 265 -9.77 -1.16 -18.64
CA CYS A 265 -10.77 -2.16 -18.26
C CYS A 265 -10.07 -3.50 -18.01
N THR A 266 -10.39 -4.16 -16.90
CA THR A 266 -9.84 -5.47 -16.57
C THR A 266 -10.29 -6.53 -17.58
N ASN A 267 -9.39 -7.46 -17.90
CA ASN A 267 -9.53 -8.37 -19.03
C ASN A 267 -10.75 -9.31 -18.94
N GLN A 268 -11.12 -9.77 -17.74
CA GLN A 268 -12.22 -10.73 -17.55
C GLN A 268 -13.22 -10.29 -16.47
N SER A 269 -12.77 -9.52 -15.48
CA SER A 269 -13.66 -9.08 -14.40
C SER A 269 -14.54 -7.89 -14.78
N ASN A 270 -14.28 -7.26 -15.92
CA ASN A 270 -15.04 -6.13 -16.46
C ASN A 270 -15.16 -4.95 -15.47
N LEU A 271 -14.05 -4.64 -14.81
CA LEU A 271 -13.92 -3.47 -13.92
C LEU A 271 -13.16 -2.38 -14.66
N SER A 272 -13.65 -1.17 -14.60
CA SER A 272 -13.03 0.00 -15.25
C SER A 272 -12.36 0.89 -14.22
N VAL A 273 -11.20 1.43 -14.59
CA VAL A 273 -10.48 2.46 -13.83
C VAL A 273 -10.22 3.65 -14.75
N ARG A 274 -10.45 4.84 -14.21
CA ARG A 274 -10.07 6.09 -14.86
C ARG A 274 -9.18 6.88 -13.92
N GLU A 275 -8.03 7.28 -14.44
CA GLU A 275 -7.14 8.20 -13.74
C GLU A 275 -6.99 9.49 -14.53
N THR A 276 -7.13 10.61 -13.82
CA THR A 276 -6.90 11.95 -14.36
C THR A 276 -5.75 12.57 -13.61
N ALA A 277 -4.63 12.83 -14.28
CA ALA A 277 -3.48 13.48 -13.70
C ALA A 277 -3.36 14.93 -14.19
N LEU A 278 -3.11 15.84 -13.26
CA LEU A 278 -2.85 17.25 -13.50
C LEU A 278 -1.47 17.60 -12.95
N ILE A 279 -0.62 18.18 -13.79
CA ILE A 279 0.70 18.70 -13.39
C ILE A 279 0.66 20.21 -13.28
N THR A 280 1.29 20.74 -12.22
CA THR A 280 1.44 22.17 -11.95
C THR A 280 2.84 22.46 -11.41
N GLY A 281 3.15 23.70 -11.15
CA GLY A 281 4.43 24.13 -10.57
C GLY A 281 5.17 25.11 -11.47
N ASP A 282 6.19 25.74 -10.90
CA ASP A 282 6.94 26.84 -11.49
C ASP A 282 7.65 26.50 -12.81
N ILE A 283 7.91 25.21 -13.04
CA ILE A 283 8.52 24.71 -14.27
C ILE A 283 7.55 24.81 -15.45
N PHE A 284 6.29 24.48 -15.23
CA PHE A 284 5.29 24.36 -16.30
C PHE A 284 4.60 25.68 -16.65
N GLU A 285 4.71 26.68 -15.81
CA GLU A 285 4.15 28.01 -16.07
C GLU A 285 4.91 28.78 -17.14
N LYS A 286 6.18 28.44 -17.38
CA LYS A 286 7.11 29.19 -18.22
C LYS A 286 7.58 28.45 -19.46
N GLU A 287 7.50 27.12 -19.47
CA GLU A 287 8.07 26.29 -20.49
C GLU A 287 7.00 25.49 -21.24
N ALA A 288 7.21 25.24 -22.52
CA ALA A 288 6.28 24.45 -23.33
C ALA A 288 6.36 22.97 -22.96
N ILE A 289 5.19 22.36 -22.75
CA ILE A 289 5.07 20.92 -22.52
C ILE A 289 5.04 20.21 -23.88
N MET A 290 5.96 19.27 -24.08
CA MET A 290 5.95 18.36 -25.21
C MET A 290 5.26 17.06 -24.82
N ILE A 291 4.27 16.64 -25.59
CA ILE A 291 3.60 15.36 -25.41
C ILE A 291 4.31 14.29 -26.24
N GLN A 292 4.64 13.17 -25.62
CA GLN A 292 5.18 11.98 -26.27
C GLN A 292 4.21 10.81 -26.06
N GLU A 293 3.72 10.25 -27.13
CA GLU A 293 2.77 9.14 -27.10
C GLU A 293 3.47 7.84 -27.51
N GLU A 294 3.26 6.81 -26.71
CA GLU A 294 3.65 5.41 -26.96
C GLU A 294 2.41 4.51 -26.84
N ALA A 295 2.56 3.22 -27.13
CA ALA A 295 1.46 2.25 -27.15
C ALA A 295 0.83 2.14 -25.76
N GLU A 296 0.37 2.46 -24.95
CA GLU A 296 -0.22 2.39 -23.60
C GLU A 296 0.34 3.45 -22.63
N LYS A 297 1.15 4.42 -23.14
CA LYS A 297 1.79 5.44 -22.32
C LYS A 297 1.68 6.81 -22.95
N ILE A 298 1.54 7.81 -22.12
CA ILE A 298 1.76 9.21 -22.47
C ILE A 298 2.77 9.83 -21.52
N ALA A 299 3.73 10.53 -22.09
CA ALA A 299 4.67 11.33 -21.31
C ALA A 299 4.50 12.82 -21.62
N GLN A 300 4.57 13.62 -20.58
CA GLN A 300 4.68 15.08 -20.65
C GLN A 300 6.13 15.44 -20.34
N VAL A 301 6.79 16.06 -21.30
CA VAL A 301 8.23 16.39 -21.23
C VAL A 301 8.41 17.90 -21.23
N VAL A 302 9.23 18.38 -20.32
CA VAL A 302 9.59 19.80 -20.21
C VAL A 302 11.10 19.93 -20.02
N THR A 303 11.70 20.95 -20.60
CA THR A 303 13.13 21.27 -20.41
C THR A 303 13.24 22.68 -19.84
N VAL A 304 13.95 22.82 -18.74
CA VAL A 304 14.21 24.10 -18.08
C VAL A 304 15.70 24.34 -17.93
N MET A 305 16.17 25.59 -18.14
CA MET A 305 17.54 25.98 -17.80
C MET A 305 17.65 26.08 -16.28
N ALA A 306 18.27 25.08 -15.65
CA ALA A 306 18.42 25.00 -14.21
C ALA A 306 19.75 25.61 -13.75
N HIS A 307 19.68 26.43 -12.69
CA HIS A 307 20.82 27.12 -12.10
C HIS A 307 21.22 26.48 -10.77
N GLN A 308 22.53 26.41 -10.53
CA GLN A 308 23.09 25.90 -9.28
C GLN A 308 22.44 26.54 -8.05
N GLY A 309 22.05 25.72 -7.07
CA GLY A 309 21.45 26.13 -5.81
C GLY A 309 19.99 26.63 -5.92
N THR A 310 19.40 26.60 -7.12
CA THR A 310 18.00 26.97 -7.33
C THR A 310 17.10 25.75 -7.28
N ARG A 311 15.98 25.84 -6.58
CA ARG A 311 14.98 24.78 -6.47
C ARG A 311 13.90 24.95 -7.52
N TYR A 312 13.54 23.85 -8.13
CA TYR A 312 12.50 23.75 -9.14
C TYR A 312 11.49 22.69 -8.70
N THR A 313 10.21 23.01 -8.73
CA THR A 313 9.16 22.14 -8.20
C THR A 313 8.12 21.81 -9.26
N LEU A 314 7.76 20.52 -9.30
CA LEU A 314 6.61 19.96 -9.99
C LEU A 314 5.64 19.42 -8.94
N GLU A 315 4.36 19.72 -9.10
CA GLU A 315 3.27 19.09 -8.35
C GLU A 315 2.39 18.29 -9.29
N LYS A 316 1.97 17.11 -8.87
CA LYS A 316 1.07 16.24 -9.63
C LYS A 316 -0.08 15.79 -8.74
N GLN A 317 -1.31 16.13 -9.13
CA GLN A 317 -2.53 15.59 -8.55
C GLN A 317 -3.05 14.49 -9.46
N VAL A 318 -3.40 13.36 -8.90
CA VAL A 318 -4.02 12.25 -9.61
C VAL A 318 -5.34 11.88 -8.96
N PHE A 319 -6.40 11.92 -9.74
CA PHE A 319 -7.75 11.56 -9.33
C PHE A 319 -8.13 10.21 -9.94
N VAL A 320 -8.44 9.25 -9.08
CA VAL A 320 -8.69 7.85 -9.43
C VAL A 320 -10.14 7.48 -9.21
N GLN A 321 -10.77 6.91 -10.21
CA GLN A 321 -12.11 6.36 -10.13
C GLN A 321 -12.10 4.89 -10.56
N ALA A 322 -12.85 4.06 -9.85
CA ALA A 322 -13.08 2.68 -10.21
C ALA A 322 -14.59 2.41 -10.25
N SER A 323 -15.04 1.60 -11.21
CA SER A 323 -16.45 1.25 -11.34
C SER A 323 -16.63 -0.07 -12.08
N HIS A 324 -17.83 -0.62 -12.05
CA HIS A 324 -18.22 -1.63 -13.04
C HIS A 324 -18.25 -1.00 -14.44
N ALA A 325 -17.81 -1.73 -15.45
CA ALA A 325 -17.64 -1.20 -16.82
C ALA A 325 -18.94 -0.59 -17.44
N GLU A 326 -20.10 -0.98 -16.93
CA GLU A 326 -21.40 -0.46 -17.37
C GLU A 326 -21.80 0.86 -16.71
N GLN A 327 -21.04 1.32 -15.72
CA GLN A 327 -21.34 2.55 -14.98
C GLN A 327 -20.58 3.73 -15.56
N SER A 328 -21.25 4.90 -15.62
CA SER A 328 -20.61 6.16 -15.98
C SER A 328 -19.78 6.73 -14.83
N TRP A 329 -18.75 7.50 -15.17
CA TRP A 329 -17.93 8.24 -14.19
C TRP A 329 -18.77 9.30 -13.51
N GLN A 330 -18.99 9.17 -12.18
CA GLN A 330 -19.97 9.97 -11.44
C GLN A 330 -19.36 11.16 -10.70
N VAL A 331 -18.09 11.05 -10.32
CA VAL A 331 -17.43 12.09 -9.52
C VAL A 331 -16.58 12.98 -10.42
N PRO A 332 -16.81 14.29 -10.46
CA PRO A 332 -15.99 15.19 -11.27
C PRO A 332 -14.61 15.39 -10.64
N PHE A 333 -13.59 15.47 -11.48
CA PHE A 333 -12.25 15.88 -11.06
C PHE A 333 -12.27 17.33 -10.59
N THR A 334 -11.76 17.61 -9.40
CA THR A 334 -11.63 18.94 -8.84
C THR A 334 -10.16 19.23 -8.53
N PRO A 335 -9.51 20.14 -9.27
CA PRO A 335 -8.15 20.55 -8.97
C PRO A 335 -8.00 21.13 -7.57
N LYS A 336 -6.90 20.80 -6.89
CA LYS A 336 -6.47 21.42 -5.63
C LYS A 336 -5.53 22.59 -5.92
N ASP A 337 -5.55 23.59 -5.05
CA ASP A 337 -4.72 24.78 -5.21
C ASP A 337 -3.21 24.47 -5.14
N SER A 338 -2.82 23.48 -4.31
CA SER A 338 -1.43 23.07 -4.16
C SER A 338 -1.31 21.73 -3.43
N PHE A 339 -0.13 21.10 -3.53
CA PHE A 339 0.24 19.95 -2.69
C PHE A 339 0.12 20.27 -1.20
N ALA A 340 0.55 21.46 -0.79
CA ALA A 340 0.50 21.86 0.62
C ALA A 340 -0.94 21.91 1.17
N ALA A 341 -1.89 22.41 0.37
CA ALA A 341 -3.31 22.43 0.74
C ALA A 341 -3.88 21.03 0.88
N ALA A 342 -3.59 20.13 -0.07
CA ALA A 342 -4.02 18.74 -0.03
C ALA A 342 -3.39 17.98 1.17
N ALA A 343 -2.10 18.19 1.43
CA ALA A 343 -1.40 17.58 2.57
C ALA A 343 -1.96 18.04 3.91
N GLN A 344 -2.33 19.32 4.04
CA GLN A 344 -2.96 19.83 5.25
C GLN A 344 -4.37 19.27 5.46
N GLU A 345 -5.16 19.14 4.40
CA GLU A 345 -6.48 18.52 4.43
C GLU A 345 -6.38 17.05 4.88
N SER A 346 -5.49 16.28 4.26
CA SER A 346 -5.20 14.89 4.62
C SER A 346 -4.73 14.75 6.07
N ALA A 347 -3.81 15.61 6.52
CA ALA A 347 -3.29 15.59 7.89
C ALA A 347 -4.39 15.83 8.95
N ARG A 348 -5.38 16.69 8.66
CA ARG A 348 -6.53 16.89 9.56
C ARG A 348 -7.41 15.64 9.64
N ALA A 349 -7.63 14.96 8.52
CA ALA A 349 -8.36 13.69 8.51
C ALA A 349 -7.62 12.62 9.32
N TRP A 350 -6.30 12.47 9.13
CA TRP A 350 -5.47 11.59 9.95
C TRP A 350 -5.53 11.95 11.44
N GLN A 351 -5.50 13.23 11.78
CA GLN A 351 -5.64 13.68 13.17
C GLN A 351 -6.96 13.22 13.79
N THR A 352 -8.06 13.29 13.04
CA THR A 352 -9.37 12.79 13.49
C THR A 352 -9.33 11.28 13.75
N LEU A 353 -8.69 10.51 12.88
CA LEU A 353 -8.52 9.07 13.08
C LEU A 353 -7.69 8.77 14.33
N TRP A 354 -6.56 9.45 14.51
CA TRP A 354 -5.70 9.24 15.66
C TRP A 354 -6.34 9.63 17.01
N GLN A 355 -7.29 10.56 17.03
CA GLN A 355 -8.06 10.88 18.25
C GLN A 355 -8.83 9.67 18.80
N GLN A 356 -9.20 8.73 17.94
CA GLN A 356 -9.95 7.52 18.31
C GLN A 356 -9.06 6.28 18.50
N ALA A 357 -7.99 6.15 17.71
CA ALA A 357 -7.19 4.92 17.65
C ALA A 357 -5.80 5.01 18.29
N ASN A 358 -5.34 6.18 18.73
CA ASN A 358 -3.99 6.28 19.30
C ASN A 358 -3.90 5.66 20.69
N ILE A 359 -3.06 4.63 20.80
CA ILE A 359 -2.71 4.00 22.07
C ILE A 359 -1.35 4.54 22.49
N THR A 360 -1.22 5.00 23.74
CA THR A 360 0.03 5.52 24.28
C THR A 360 0.68 4.52 25.23
N VAL A 361 1.93 4.17 24.95
CA VAL A 361 2.79 3.34 25.79
C VAL A 361 3.91 4.20 26.37
N THR A 362 4.06 4.20 27.69
CA THR A 362 5.10 4.96 28.37
C THR A 362 6.26 4.05 28.73
N GLY A 363 7.48 4.48 28.43
CA GLY A 363 8.71 3.80 28.84
C GLY A 363 9.24 2.75 27.85
N ASP A 364 8.50 2.47 26.77
CA ASP A 364 8.91 1.55 25.70
C ASP A 364 8.68 2.19 24.33
N LEU A 365 9.76 2.72 23.75
CA LEU A 365 9.72 3.41 22.44
C LEU A 365 9.37 2.45 21.30
N MET A 366 9.93 1.23 21.33
CA MET A 366 9.71 0.25 20.26
C MET A 366 8.25 -0.22 20.24
N SER A 367 7.68 -0.59 21.38
CA SER A 367 6.25 -0.96 21.46
C SER A 367 5.35 0.18 21.03
N GLN A 368 5.67 1.42 21.38
CA GLN A 368 4.91 2.59 20.94
C GLN A 368 4.96 2.76 19.40
N LYS A 369 6.15 2.62 18.82
CA LYS A 369 6.35 2.72 17.37
C LYS A 369 5.61 1.60 16.63
N LEU A 370 5.72 0.35 17.10
CA LEU A 370 5.03 -0.80 16.52
C LEU A 370 3.51 -0.64 16.53
N LEU A 371 2.92 -0.23 17.65
CA LEU A 371 1.48 0.01 17.74
C LEU A 371 1.02 1.06 16.73
N ARG A 372 1.78 2.13 16.54
CA ARG A 372 1.46 3.17 15.56
C ARG A 372 1.61 2.70 14.12
N ILE A 373 2.65 1.91 13.81
CA ILE A 373 2.82 1.31 12.48
C ILE A 373 1.64 0.40 12.14
N HIS A 374 1.26 -0.50 13.06
CA HIS A 374 0.15 -1.41 12.84
C HIS A 374 -1.18 -0.65 12.66
N SER A 375 -1.49 0.30 13.55
CA SER A 375 -2.71 1.11 13.44
C SER A 375 -2.72 1.96 12.16
N TYR A 376 -1.58 2.54 11.77
CA TYR A 376 -1.45 3.29 10.52
C TYR A 376 -1.79 2.41 9.31
N HIS A 377 -1.20 1.21 9.21
CA HIS A 377 -1.43 0.32 8.07
C HIS A 377 -2.86 -0.23 8.03
N LEU A 378 -3.50 -0.47 9.17
CA LEU A 378 -4.92 -0.77 9.20
C LEU A 378 -5.73 0.38 8.61
N LEU A 379 -5.55 1.61 9.11
CA LEU A 379 -6.28 2.80 8.64
C LEU A 379 -5.97 3.16 7.18
N ALA A 380 -4.75 2.90 6.71
CA ALA A 380 -4.38 3.05 5.31
C ALA A 380 -5.05 2.01 4.40
N SER A 381 -5.49 0.86 4.95
CA SER A 381 -6.15 -0.22 4.21
C SER A 381 -7.67 -0.15 4.24
N ALA A 382 -8.27 0.43 5.27
CA ALA A 382 -9.69 0.79 5.35
C ALA A 382 -9.87 1.94 6.36
N SER A 383 -10.75 2.88 6.07
CA SER A 383 -11.00 4.02 6.96
C SER A 383 -12.45 4.51 6.86
N PRO A 384 -12.96 5.23 7.88
CA PRO A 384 -14.28 5.86 7.79
C PRO A 384 -14.43 6.80 6.60
N PHE A 385 -13.34 7.44 6.16
CA PHE A 385 -13.36 8.36 5.03
C PHE A 385 -13.52 7.64 3.68
N SER A 386 -13.08 6.38 3.56
CA SER A 386 -13.20 5.59 2.33
C SER A 386 -14.53 4.82 2.22
N ASN A 387 -15.28 4.65 3.31
CA ASN A 387 -16.51 3.85 3.33
C ASN A 387 -17.53 4.24 2.24
N GLN A 388 -17.63 5.52 1.91
CA GLN A 388 -18.55 6.03 0.89
C GLN A 388 -17.92 6.18 -0.50
N ALA A 389 -16.59 6.16 -0.59
CA ALA A 389 -15.84 6.32 -1.83
C ALA A 389 -15.63 5.00 -2.56
N GLN A 390 -15.84 3.87 -1.89
CA GLN A 390 -15.65 2.54 -2.47
C GLN A 390 -16.76 2.21 -3.45
N ALA A 391 -16.48 2.37 -4.74
CA ALA A 391 -17.34 1.92 -5.82
C ALA A 391 -17.32 0.39 -5.99
N LEU A 392 -16.27 -0.28 -5.49
CA LEU A 392 -16.10 -1.73 -5.52
C LEU A 392 -16.26 -2.28 -4.10
N ASP A 393 -17.20 -3.22 -3.93
CA ASP A 393 -17.48 -3.85 -2.64
C ASP A 393 -16.34 -4.80 -2.24
N VAL A 394 -15.67 -4.51 -1.13
CA VAL A 394 -14.49 -5.25 -0.66
C VAL A 394 -14.37 -5.22 0.86
N SER A 395 -13.68 -6.22 1.43
CA SER A 395 -13.17 -6.21 2.80
C SER A 395 -11.65 -6.03 2.82
N ILE A 396 -11.01 -6.17 3.99
CA ILE A 396 -9.56 -6.05 4.13
C ILE A 396 -8.88 -7.33 3.65
N THR A 397 -7.92 -7.15 2.74
CA THR A 397 -7.05 -8.23 2.28
C THR A 397 -6.02 -8.60 3.34
N ALA A 398 -5.47 -9.82 3.28
CA ALA A 398 -4.44 -10.29 4.20
C ALA A 398 -3.18 -9.40 4.24
N ARG A 399 -2.91 -8.62 3.19
CA ARG A 399 -1.78 -7.69 3.08
C ARG A 399 -2.18 -6.22 2.98
N GLY A 400 -3.45 -5.89 3.21
CA GLY A 400 -3.94 -4.52 3.00
C GLY A 400 -3.68 -4.04 1.56
N LEU A 401 -3.45 -2.75 1.37
CA LEU A 401 -3.15 -2.13 0.07
C LEU A 401 -1.63 -1.96 -0.18
N HIS A 402 -0.80 -2.95 0.26
CA HIS A 402 0.65 -2.82 0.27
C HIS A 402 1.37 -3.72 -0.74
N GLY A 403 0.68 -4.72 -1.30
CA GLY A 403 1.27 -5.69 -2.21
C GLY A 403 0.33 -6.82 -2.60
N GLU A 404 0.83 -7.72 -3.44
CA GLU A 404 0.08 -8.79 -4.10
C GLU A 404 0.23 -10.16 -3.43
N ALA A 405 0.92 -10.25 -2.28
CA ALA A 405 1.06 -11.53 -1.59
C ALA A 405 -0.32 -12.07 -1.20
N TYR A 406 -0.46 -13.39 -1.27
CA TYR A 406 -1.75 -14.07 -1.18
C TYR A 406 -2.77 -13.59 -2.24
N ARG A 407 -2.28 -13.11 -3.38
CA ARG A 407 -3.07 -12.53 -4.49
C ARG A 407 -3.97 -11.36 -4.07
N GLY A 408 -3.67 -10.72 -2.93
CA GLY A 408 -4.52 -9.71 -2.34
C GLY A 408 -5.88 -10.21 -1.90
N HIS A 409 -6.04 -11.51 -1.62
CA HIS A 409 -7.31 -12.08 -1.20
C HIS A 409 -7.64 -11.79 0.26
N ILE A 410 -8.91 -11.98 0.58
CA ILE A 410 -9.51 -11.84 1.89
C ILE A 410 -9.66 -13.24 2.48
N PHE A 411 -9.05 -13.46 3.65
CA PHE A 411 -9.00 -14.73 4.36
C PHE A 411 -9.72 -14.64 5.71
N TRP A 412 -9.33 -15.48 6.63
CA TRP A 412 -9.79 -15.46 8.01
C TRP A 412 -9.12 -14.41 8.89
N ASP A 413 -8.07 -13.74 8.38
CA ASP A 413 -7.34 -12.65 9.05
C ASP A 413 -8.25 -11.55 9.59
N GLU A 414 -9.45 -11.43 9.02
CA GLU A 414 -10.51 -10.55 9.55
C GLU A 414 -10.79 -10.77 11.04
N ILE A 415 -10.57 -12.00 11.57
CA ILE A 415 -10.78 -12.30 13.00
C ILE A 415 -9.80 -11.53 13.89
N PHE A 416 -8.63 -11.18 13.38
CA PHE A 416 -7.59 -10.38 14.07
C PHE A 416 -7.71 -8.89 13.76
N ILE A 417 -8.27 -8.54 12.62
CA ILE A 417 -8.36 -7.18 12.09
C ILE A 417 -9.64 -6.47 12.54
N LEU A 418 -10.79 -7.12 12.41
CA LEU A 418 -12.09 -6.52 12.72
C LEU A 418 -12.24 -6.05 14.18
N PRO A 419 -11.64 -6.69 15.20
CA PRO A 419 -11.70 -6.18 16.56
C PRO A 419 -11.20 -4.73 16.70
N PHE A 420 -10.16 -4.34 15.94
CA PHE A 420 -9.68 -2.95 15.89
C PHE A 420 -10.77 -2.00 15.37
N TYR A 421 -11.40 -2.34 14.24
CA TYR A 421 -12.46 -1.49 13.67
C TYR A 421 -13.74 -1.51 14.50
N ILE A 422 -14.14 -2.65 15.06
CA ILE A 422 -15.30 -2.75 15.94
C ILE A 422 -15.14 -1.83 17.15
N GLN A 423 -13.93 -1.77 17.70
CA GLN A 423 -13.64 -0.97 18.89
C GLN A 423 -13.55 0.53 18.57
N HIS A 424 -12.94 0.90 17.45
CA HIS A 424 -12.60 2.29 17.14
C HIS A 424 -13.48 2.91 16.06
N TYR A 425 -13.96 2.10 15.09
CA TYR A 425 -14.68 2.57 13.88
C TYR A 425 -15.79 1.59 13.51
N PRO A 426 -16.86 1.46 14.32
CA PRO A 426 -17.88 0.42 14.12
C PRO A 426 -18.59 0.50 12.77
N ASP A 427 -18.77 1.69 12.20
CA ASP A 427 -19.37 1.83 10.87
C ASP A 427 -18.48 1.23 9.77
N THR A 428 -17.15 1.39 9.88
CA THR A 428 -16.21 0.73 8.97
C THR A 428 -16.25 -0.79 9.15
N ALA A 429 -16.27 -1.29 10.40
CA ALA A 429 -16.43 -2.71 10.66
C ALA A 429 -17.69 -3.29 10.03
N LYS A 430 -18.81 -2.56 10.10
CA LYS A 430 -20.07 -2.93 9.45
C LYS A 430 -19.92 -3.07 7.93
N GLN A 431 -19.28 -2.08 7.27
CA GLN A 431 -19.04 -2.14 5.82
C GLN A 431 -18.19 -3.36 5.43
N LEU A 432 -17.11 -3.63 6.20
CA LEU A 432 -16.26 -4.80 5.98
C LEU A 432 -17.05 -6.14 6.16
N LEU A 433 -17.95 -6.22 7.12
CA LEU A 433 -18.82 -7.39 7.31
C LEU A 433 -19.88 -7.53 6.20
N LEU A 434 -20.39 -6.43 5.67
CA LEU A 434 -21.35 -6.44 4.56
C LEU A 434 -20.76 -7.06 3.29
N TYR A 435 -19.45 -6.95 3.07
CA TYR A 435 -18.78 -7.70 2.01
C TYR A 435 -19.08 -9.21 2.09
N ARG A 436 -19.05 -9.78 3.29
CA ARG A 436 -19.38 -11.21 3.49
C ARG A 436 -20.86 -11.49 3.27
N TYR A 437 -21.74 -10.61 3.72
CA TYR A 437 -23.17 -10.75 3.49
C TYR A 437 -23.53 -10.71 2.01
N HIS A 438 -22.98 -9.79 1.25
CA HIS A 438 -23.22 -9.70 -0.19
C HIS A 438 -22.77 -10.94 -0.96
N ARG A 439 -21.94 -11.80 -0.35
CA ARG A 439 -21.45 -13.07 -0.91
C ARG A 439 -22.06 -14.30 -0.25
N LEU A 440 -23.12 -14.11 0.53
CA LEU A 440 -23.79 -15.21 1.23
C LEU A 440 -24.39 -16.24 0.28
N GLU A 441 -25.06 -15.79 -0.79
CA GLU A 441 -25.62 -16.72 -1.79
C GLU A 441 -24.50 -17.53 -2.46
N LYS A 442 -23.37 -16.91 -2.74
CA LYS A 442 -22.21 -17.62 -3.30
C LYS A 442 -21.64 -18.64 -2.32
N ALA A 443 -21.62 -18.33 -1.03
CA ALA A 443 -21.22 -19.28 0.00
C ALA A 443 -22.20 -20.47 0.11
N LYS A 444 -23.50 -20.27 -0.12
CA LYS A 444 -24.48 -21.35 -0.23
C LYS A 444 -24.23 -22.24 -1.45
N GLU A 445 -23.91 -21.64 -2.60
CA GLU A 445 -23.51 -22.39 -3.81
C GLU A 445 -22.23 -23.21 -3.56
N ASN A 446 -21.22 -22.66 -2.87
CA ASN A 446 -19.99 -23.36 -2.52
C ASN A 446 -20.28 -24.57 -1.59
N ALA A 447 -21.20 -24.43 -0.62
CA ALA A 447 -21.64 -25.53 0.24
C ALA A 447 -22.33 -26.63 -0.58
N ALA A 448 -23.29 -26.27 -1.44
CA ALA A 448 -24.01 -27.21 -2.28
C ALA A 448 -23.07 -27.95 -3.25
N ALA A 449 -22.10 -27.29 -3.86
CA ALA A 449 -21.09 -27.93 -4.71
C ALA A 449 -20.24 -28.97 -3.97
N SER A 450 -20.08 -28.81 -2.66
CA SER A 450 -19.42 -29.78 -1.75
C SER A 450 -20.39 -30.75 -1.06
N GLN A 451 -21.66 -30.79 -1.47
CA GLN A 451 -22.72 -31.63 -0.91
C GLN A 451 -23.09 -31.29 0.56
N TYR A 452 -22.87 -30.06 0.98
CA TYR A 452 -23.27 -29.52 2.27
C TYR A 452 -24.49 -28.59 2.13
N ARG A 453 -25.15 -28.30 3.25
CA ARG A 453 -26.24 -27.31 3.36
C ARG A 453 -25.67 -26.02 3.98
N GLY A 454 -26.44 -24.93 3.88
CA GLY A 454 -26.08 -23.65 4.47
C GLY A 454 -24.94 -22.92 3.71
N ALA A 455 -24.18 -22.09 4.36
CA ALA A 455 -23.16 -21.24 3.75
C ALA A 455 -21.73 -21.66 4.13
N MET A 456 -20.95 -22.08 3.14
CA MET A 456 -19.53 -22.38 3.25
C MET A 456 -18.75 -21.29 2.49
N TYR A 457 -18.21 -20.35 3.23
CA TYR A 457 -17.38 -19.30 2.65
C TYR A 457 -16.05 -19.86 2.15
N PRO A 458 -15.50 -19.31 1.04
CA PRO A 458 -14.25 -19.78 0.48
C PRO A 458 -13.07 -19.47 1.39
N TRP A 459 -12.02 -20.29 1.35
CA TRP A 459 -10.77 -19.99 2.03
C TRP A 459 -10.15 -18.69 1.50
N GLN A 460 -10.04 -18.56 0.18
CA GLN A 460 -9.58 -17.35 -0.49
C GLN A 460 -10.76 -16.67 -1.18
N SER A 461 -11.10 -15.48 -0.73
CA SER A 461 -12.19 -14.69 -1.27
C SER A 461 -11.64 -13.46 -1.98
N GLY A 462 -12.11 -13.23 -3.18
CA GLY A 462 -11.82 -12.03 -3.99
C GLY A 462 -13.07 -11.22 -4.26
N ARG A 463 -13.30 -10.89 -5.54
CA ARG A 463 -14.37 -10.00 -5.97
C ARG A 463 -15.78 -10.52 -5.71
N ASP A 464 -16.07 -11.77 -6.03
CA ASP A 464 -17.44 -12.30 -6.10
C ASP A 464 -17.78 -13.43 -5.11
N GLY A 465 -16.84 -13.83 -4.25
CA GLY A 465 -17.06 -14.86 -3.23
C GLY A 465 -16.96 -16.29 -3.76
N ARG A 466 -16.51 -16.50 -5.01
CA ARG A 466 -16.10 -17.83 -5.47
C ARG A 466 -14.92 -18.34 -4.64
N GLU A 467 -14.75 -19.66 -4.59
CA GLU A 467 -13.53 -20.25 -4.06
C GLU A 467 -12.38 -20.01 -5.06
N THR A 468 -11.46 -19.13 -4.70
CA THR A 468 -10.31 -18.76 -5.53
C THR A 468 -9.00 -19.37 -5.05
N THR A 469 -9.05 -20.30 -4.11
CA THR A 469 -7.89 -21.06 -3.63
C THR A 469 -7.24 -21.81 -4.79
N GLN A 470 -5.93 -21.71 -4.86
CA GLN A 470 -5.13 -22.37 -5.89
C GLN A 470 -5.28 -23.90 -5.76
N LYS A 471 -5.38 -24.56 -6.90
CA LYS A 471 -5.34 -26.04 -6.97
C LYS A 471 -3.94 -26.59 -7.03
N LEU A 472 -2.99 -25.77 -7.51
CA LEU A 472 -1.59 -26.11 -7.62
C LEU A 472 -0.75 -25.07 -6.87
N HIS A 473 0.25 -25.56 -6.15
CA HIS A 473 1.21 -24.75 -5.41
C HIS A 473 2.61 -24.92 -5.96
N LEU A 474 3.30 -23.80 -6.25
CA LEU A 474 4.70 -23.82 -6.62
C LEU A 474 5.57 -23.87 -5.37
N ASN A 475 6.40 -24.91 -5.25
CA ASN A 475 7.47 -24.92 -4.27
C ASN A 475 8.66 -24.11 -4.84
N PRO A 476 8.96 -22.92 -4.29
CA PRO A 476 10.00 -22.05 -4.84
C PRO A 476 11.43 -22.59 -4.65
N LEU A 477 11.63 -23.56 -3.75
CA LEU A 477 12.96 -24.14 -3.49
C LEU A 477 13.38 -25.16 -4.55
N ASN A 478 12.43 -25.91 -5.11
CA ASN A 478 12.72 -26.97 -6.08
C ASN A 478 12.06 -26.76 -7.45
N GLY A 479 11.24 -25.72 -7.59
CA GLY A 479 10.52 -25.40 -8.84
C GLY A 479 9.39 -26.36 -9.22
N HIS A 480 9.00 -27.29 -8.33
CA HIS A 480 7.94 -28.24 -8.61
C HIS A 480 6.56 -27.71 -8.21
N TRP A 481 5.57 -28.01 -9.06
CA TRP A 481 4.17 -27.78 -8.78
C TRP A 481 3.54 -29.02 -8.17
N GLY A 482 2.84 -28.86 -7.04
CA GLY A 482 2.10 -29.90 -6.34
C GLY A 482 0.65 -29.52 -6.11
N GLU A 483 -0.16 -30.47 -5.68
CA GLU A 483 -1.55 -30.19 -5.28
C GLU A 483 -1.59 -29.30 -4.03
N ASP A 484 -2.51 -28.32 -4.05
CA ASP A 484 -2.78 -27.44 -2.92
C ASP A 484 -4.10 -27.85 -2.25
N HIS A 485 -4.01 -28.24 -0.98
CA HIS A 485 -5.18 -28.67 -0.19
C HIS A 485 -5.77 -27.57 0.67
N SER A 486 -5.29 -26.32 0.55
CA SER A 486 -5.78 -25.17 1.34
C SER A 486 -7.28 -24.90 1.20
N ILE A 487 -7.90 -25.37 0.12
CA ILE A 487 -9.37 -25.35 -0.05
C ILE A 487 -10.12 -26.04 1.10
N LEU A 488 -9.45 -26.92 1.84
CA LEU A 488 -10.02 -27.61 3.00
C LEU A 488 -9.98 -26.79 4.30
N GLN A 489 -9.42 -25.57 4.26
CA GLN A 489 -9.39 -24.63 5.37
C GLN A 489 -10.76 -23.93 5.54
N ARG A 490 -11.74 -24.67 6.08
CA ARG A 490 -13.14 -24.25 6.16
C ARG A 490 -13.47 -23.41 7.40
N HIS A 491 -12.52 -23.24 8.30
CA HIS A 491 -12.67 -22.45 9.53
C HIS A 491 -12.92 -20.95 9.28
N VAL A 492 -12.69 -20.44 8.06
CA VAL A 492 -13.03 -19.06 7.67
C VAL A 492 -14.51 -18.76 7.92
N SER A 493 -15.42 -19.72 7.71
CA SER A 493 -16.85 -19.55 8.00
C SER A 493 -17.12 -19.31 9.49
N LEU A 494 -16.37 -19.98 10.39
CA LEU A 494 -16.45 -19.73 11.83
C LEU A 494 -15.88 -18.37 12.22
N ALA A 495 -14.80 -17.95 11.58
CA ALA A 495 -14.22 -16.61 11.79
C ALA A 495 -15.23 -15.51 11.42
N ILE A 496 -15.96 -15.66 10.30
CA ILE A 496 -17.00 -14.73 9.88
C ILE A 496 -18.16 -14.70 10.90
N ALA A 497 -18.62 -15.87 11.34
CA ALA A 497 -19.67 -15.96 12.35
C ALA A 497 -19.25 -15.28 13.67
N TYR A 498 -18.02 -15.52 14.11
CA TYR A 498 -17.46 -14.88 15.29
C TYR A 498 -17.41 -13.36 15.15
N ASN A 499 -16.94 -12.85 14.01
CA ASN A 499 -16.85 -11.42 13.76
C ASN A 499 -18.24 -10.75 13.72
N ALA A 500 -19.23 -11.37 13.09
CA ALA A 500 -20.61 -10.87 13.08
C ALA A 500 -21.21 -10.82 14.50
N TRP A 501 -20.96 -11.87 15.30
CA TRP A 501 -21.35 -11.91 16.70
C TRP A 501 -20.62 -10.86 17.54
N LEU A 502 -19.29 -10.72 17.37
CA LEU A 502 -18.47 -9.76 18.10
C LEU A 502 -18.91 -8.33 17.80
N TYR A 503 -19.19 -8.02 16.53
CA TYR A 503 -19.71 -6.72 16.11
C TYR A 503 -21.01 -6.39 16.83
N TRP A 504 -21.99 -7.30 16.76
CA TRP A 504 -23.27 -7.11 17.45
C TRP A 504 -23.11 -7.01 18.97
N HIS A 505 -22.30 -7.89 19.56
CA HIS A 505 -22.06 -7.88 21.01
C HIS A 505 -21.47 -6.57 21.49
N SER A 506 -20.56 -5.97 20.72
CA SER A 506 -19.88 -4.73 21.08
C SER A 506 -20.71 -3.48 20.79
N THR A 507 -21.48 -3.48 19.70
CA THR A 507 -22.21 -2.29 19.24
C THR A 507 -23.68 -2.28 19.62
N GLN A 508 -24.28 -3.44 19.92
CA GLN A 508 -25.71 -3.65 20.11
C GLN A 508 -26.54 -3.21 18.89
N ASP A 509 -25.97 -3.27 17.68
CA ASP A 509 -26.67 -2.98 16.42
C ASP A 509 -27.64 -4.12 16.09
N HIS A 510 -28.86 -4.02 16.66
CA HIS A 510 -29.91 -5.01 16.43
C HIS A 510 -30.43 -5.00 14.98
N GLU A 511 -30.36 -3.86 14.30
CA GLU A 511 -30.75 -3.78 12.89
C GLU A 511 -29.80 -4.54 11.99
N PHE A 512 -28.47 -4.47 12.26
CA PHE A 512 -27.50 -5.31 11.57
C PHE A 512 -27.81 -6.80 11.73
N MET A 513 -28.09 -7.25 12.95
CA MET A 513 -28.42 -8.66 13.20
C MET A 513 -29.70 -9.08 12.50
N LYS A 514 -30.72 -8.23 12.51
CA LYS A 514 -32.02 -8.50 11.88
C LYS A 514 -31.92 -8.57 10.35
N GLN A 515 -31.14 -7.68 9.74
CA GLN A 515 -31.08 -7.54 8.29
C GLN A 515 -30.02 -8.43 7.64
N TYR A 516 -28.90 -8.70 8.34
CA TYR A 516 -27.70 -9.32 7.77
C TYR A 516 -27.10 -10.41 8.64
N GLY A 517 -26.66 -10.07 9.86
CA GLY A 517 -25.86 -10.94 10.71
C GLY A 517 -26.58 -12.20 11.13
N GLY A 518 -27.88 -12.14 11.40
CA GLY A 518 -28.68 -13.28 11.80
C GLY A 518 -28.77 -14.36 10.70
N GLU A 519 -28.97 -13.96 9.45
CA GLU A 519 -28.98 -14.89 8.32
C GLU A 519 -27.60 -15.52 8.11
N MET A 520 -26.52 -14.73 8.13
CA MET A 520 -25.16 -15.29 8.04
C MET A 520 -24.90 -16.35 9.11
N LEU A 521 -25.24 -16.07 10.37
CA LEU A 521 -25.03 -17.00 11.48
C LEU A 521 -25.82 -18.28 11.30
N LEU A 522 -27.10 -18.21 10.89
CA LEU A 522 -27.94 -19.37 10.67
C LEU A 522 -27.44 -20.25 9.53
N GLU A 523 -27.05 -19.65 8.42
CA GLU A 523 -26.57 -20.40 7.26
C GLU A 523 -25.18 -21.02 7.51
N ILE A 524 -24.28 -20.35 8.24
CA ILE A 524 -23.03 -20.95 8.67
C ILE A 524 -23.27 -22.12 9.64
N ALA A 525 -24.21 -21.97 10.57
CA ALA A 525 -24.56 -23.05 11.49
C ALA A 525 -25.15 -24.27 10.74
N GLN A 526 -25.98 -24.06 9.71
CA GLN A 526 -26.48 -25.13 8.85
C GLN A 526 -25.34 -25.83 8.11
N PHE A 527 -24.34 -25.10 7.62
CA PHE A 527 -23.17 -25.70 6.99
C PHE A 527 -22.46 -26.65 7.95
N TRP A 528 -22.07 -26.18 9.14
CA TRP A 528 -21.35 -27.00 10.11
C TRP A 528 -22.18 -28.19 10.62
N ASN A 529 -23.49 -28.02 10.81
CA ASN A 529 -24.37 -29.11 11.16
C ASN A 529 -24.46 -30.19 10.05
N SER A 530 -24.36 -29.77 8.77
CA SER A 530 -24.37 -30.71 7.65
C SER A 530 -23.03 -31.40 7.40
N ALA A 531 -21.93 -30.76 7.84
CA ALA A 531 -20.57 -31.29 7.71
C ALA A 531 -20.21 -32.28 8.85
N ALA A 532 -20.91 -32.19 9.98
CA ALA A 532 -20.70 -33.07 11.11
C ALA A 532 -21.36 -34.46 10.88
N THR A 533 -20.61 -35.52 11.13
CA THR A 533 -21.05 -36.91 11.03
C THR A 533 -21.11 -37.51 12.43
N LEU A 534 -22.25 -38.16 12.77
CA LEU A 534 -22.37 -38.90 14.01
C LEU A 534 -21.79 -40.31 13.84
N ASP A 535 -20.87 -40.68 14.69
CA ASP A 535 -20.45 -42.08 14.85
C ASP A 535 -21.37 -42.78 15.82
N ASP A 536 -22.25 -43.63 15.31
CA ASP A 536 -23.24 -44.36 16.09
C ASP A 536 -22.61 -45.31 17.11
N ALA A 537 -21.36 -45.75 16.87
CA ALA A 537 -20.69 -46.69 17.78
C ALA A 537 -20.15 -45.98 19.04
N THR A 538 -19.73 -44.74 18.91
CA THR A 538 -19.13 -43.95 20.01
C THR A 538 -20.07 -42.84 20.53
N GLY A 539 -21.12 -42.49 19.77
CA GLY A 539 -22.01 -41.37 20.06
C GLY A 539 -21.32 -40.01 19.92
N ARG A 540 -20.21 -39.93 19.20
CA ARG A 540 -19.44 -38.71 19.00
C ARG A 540 -19.64 -38.16 17.60
N PHE A 541 -19.62 -36.82 17.50
CA PHE A 541 -19.56 -36.13 16.21
C PHE A 541 -18.11 -35.93 15.80
N PHE A 542 -17.83 -36.06 14.53
CA PHE A 542 -16.58 -35.72 13.90
C PHE A 542 -16.80 -34.98 12.57
N ILE A 543 -15.83 -34.24 12.13
CA ILE A 543 -15.83 -33.49 10.87
C ILE A 543 -14.61 -33.92 10.07
N ASP A 544 -14.87 -34.52 8.90
CA ASP A 544 -13.85 -34.98 7.98
C ASP A 544 -13.56 -33.94 6.90
N LYS A 545 -12.44 -34.15 6.20
CA LYS A 545 -12.01 -33.32 5.05
C LYS A 545 -11.95 -31.83 5.40
N VAL A 546 -11.35 -31.55 6.53
CA VAL A 546 -10.99 -30.20 6.97
C VAL A 546 -9.50 -30.12 7.26
N MET A 547 -8.94 -28.93 7.09
CA MET A 547 -7.56 -28.60 7.37
C MET A 547 -7.53 -27.48 8.41
N GLY A 548 -6.59 -27.54 9.36
CA GLY A 548 -6.37 -26.47 10.33
C GLY A 548 -5.67 -25.27 9.71
N PRO A 549 -5.57 -24.15 10.47
CA PRO A 549 -4.84 -22.99 10.01
C PRO A 549 -3.35 -23.34 9.88
N ASP A 550 -2.74 -22.92 8.75
CA ASP A 550 -1.31 -23.02 8.50
C ASP A 550 -0.70 -24.45 8.56
N GLU A 551 -1.47 -25.44 8.16
CA GLU A 551 -1.07 -26.84 8.08
C GLU A 551 -0.42 -27.20 6.72
#